data_a5fb9b9325400273caecf60f765ff142
#
_entry.id   a5fb9b9325400273caecf60f765ff142
#
_cell.length_a   1.000
_cell.length_b   1.000
_cell.length_c   1.000
_cell.angle_alpha   90.00
_cell.angle_beta   90.00
_cell.angle_gamma   90.00
#
_symmetry.space_group_name_H-M   'P 1'
#
loop_
_entity.id
_entity.type
_entity.pdbx_description
1 polymer ?
#
loop_
_entity_poly.entity_id
_entity_poly.type
_entity_poly.pdbx_seq_one_letter_code
_entity_poly.pdbx_strand_id
1 'polypeptide(L)'
;MNKVESALSRTTDTKALVIGTETLPQVADMFRKLFPDKRALVVADANTWRVAGDDVHKILAGAGVAQDEPYVFTDPKLYAEWAYVGELDTVLSETDAVPVAVGSGVINDLTKLCSSHNGRRYMVVGTAASMDGYTAYGASITKDGNKQTFDCPAPLGMVLDPNIAAAAPAKLSASGYADLIAKIPAGADWMLADAVGSELMDDFAFSVVQDGLKEALCDPAGVHAGNVAKVEQLAEGLLLSGFAMQATQSSRPASGAEHQFSHLWDMEHLKYNGASVSHGFKVGIGTLASTAFLEMLLETPVEELDVEKCVAAWKSWEETEADIRRIFDNDPEFVARGLVETLSLI
;
A
#
# COMPACT_ATOMS: atom_id res chain seq x y z
N MET A 1 0.08 -3.06 -26.03
CA MET A 1 0.61 -2.99 -24.64
C MET A 1 -0.62 -2.97 -23.74
N ASN A 2 -0.74 -3.90 -22.81
CA ASN A 2 -1.84 -3.87 -21.85
C ASN A 2 -1.62 -2.75 -20.82
N LYS A 3 -2.64 -2.46 -19.96
CA LYS A 3 -2.55 -1.37 -18.96
C LYS A 3 -1.38 -1.55 -17.99
N VAL A 4 -1.16 -2.76 -17.54
CA VAL A 4 -0.08 -3.11 -16.59
C VAL A 4 1.30 -2.90 -17.23
N GLU A 5 1.49 -3.33 -18.49
CA GLU A 5 2.73 -3.09 -19.24
C GLU A 5 2.98 -1.59 -19.47
N SER A 6 1.92 -0.83 -19.77
CA SER A 6 2.01 0.62 -19.95
C SER A 6 2.42 1.31 -18.64
N ALA A 7 1.80 0.97 -17.53
CA ALA A 7 2.15 1.49 -16.21
C ALA A 7 3.59 1.12 -15.83
N LEU A 8 3.98 -0.16 -16.01
CA LEU A 8 5.32 -0.65 -15.71
C LEU A 8 6.40 0.09 -16.51
N SER A 9 6.12 0.46 -17.77
CA SER A 9 7.08 1.18 -18.61
C SER A 9 7.45 2.57 -18.07
N ARG A 10 6.64 3.15 -17.22
CA ARG A 10 6.84 4.48 -16.62
C ARG A 10 7.29 4.45 -15.16
N THR A 11 7.40 3.25 -14.58
CA THR A 11 7.89 3.11 -13.19
C THR A 11 9.39 3.39 -13.09
N THR A 12 9.78 4.05 -12.02
CA THR A 12 11.19 4.35 -11.72
C THR A 12 11.91 3.14 -11.15
N ASP A 13 11.26 2.36 -10.29
CA ASP A 13 11.87 1.32 -9.47
C ASP A 13 11.65 -0.09 -9.99
N THR A 14 10.41 -0.47 -10.26
CA THR A 14 10.07 -1.82 -10.71
C THR A 14 10.41 -2.01 -12.19
N LYS A 15 11.14 -3.08 -12.51
CA LYS A 15 11.62 -3.38 -13.87
C LYS A 15 11.04 -4.65 -14.46
N ALA A 16 10.43 -5.49 -13.62
CA ALA A 16 9.79 -6.71 -14.07
C ALA A 16 8.56 -7.03 -13.21
N LEU A 17 7.49 -7.45 -13.88
CA LEU A 17 6.28 -7.94 -13.25
C LEU A 17 5.83 -9.20 -13.98
N VAL A 18 5.48 -10.22 -13.22
CA VAL A 18 4.77 -11.42 -13.72
C VAL A 18 3.54 -11.60 -12.87
N ILE A 19 2.37 -11.57 -13.52
CA ILE A 19 1.08 -11.90 -12.91
C ILE A 19 0.38 -12.92 -13.81
N GLY A 20 -0.23 -13.92 -13.22
CA GLY A 20 -0.95 -15.00 -13.92
C GLY A 20 -0.82 -16.33 -13.18
N THR A 21 -1.64 -17.29 -13.57
CA THR A 21 -1.63 -18.63 -12.98
C THR A 21 -0.35 -19.39 -13.28
N GLU A 22 0.11 -20.20 -12.32
CA GLU A 22 1.31 -21.03 -12.45
C GLU A 22 2.59 -20.22 -12.73
N THR A 23 2.68 -19.01 -12.22
CA THR A 23 3.82 -18.12 -12.46
C THR A 23 4.97 -18.30 -11.49
N LEU A 24 4.77 -19.01 -10.37
CA LEU A 24 5.79 -19.19 -9.36
C LEU A 24 7.14 -19.73 -9.90
N PRO A 25 7.20 -20.67 -10.88
CA PRO A 25 8.46 -21.08 -11.48
C PRO A 25 9.27 -19.98 -12.14
N GLN A 26 8.63 -18.86 -12.53
CA GLN A 26 9.32 -17.73 -13.18
C GLN A 26 10.14 -16.88 -12.20
N VAL A 27 10.00 -17.11 -10.89
CA VAL A 27 10.77 -16.39 -9.84
C VAL A 27 12.27 -16.51 -10.07
N ALA A 28 12.77 -17.71 -10.41
CA ALA A 28 14.20 -17.92 -10.60
C ALA A 28 14.74 -17.22 -11.86
N ASP A 29 14.01 -17.24 -12.96
CA ASP A 29 14.41 -16.55 -14.18
C ASP A 29 14.40 -15.03 -13.99
N MET A 30 13.36 -14.50 -13.30
CA MET A 30 13.30 -13.09 -12.95
C MET A 30 14.47 -12.70 -12.03
N PHE A 31 14.74 -13.51 -10.99
CA PHE A 31 15.84 -13.23 -10.07
C PHE A 31 17.18 -13.17 -10.80
N ARG A 32 17.53 -14.18 -11.61
CA ARG A 32 18.78 -14.21 -12.39
C ARG A 32 18.91 -13.01 -13.35
N LYS A 33 17.82 -12.60 -13.96
CA LYS A 33 17.79 -11.46 -14.88
C LYS A 33 18.02 -10.13 -14.15
N LEU A 34 17.40 -9.94 -12.99
CA LEU A 34 17.45 -8.68 -12.24
C LEU A 34 18.69 -8.57 -11.33
N PHE A 35 19.21 -9.69 -10.86
CA PHE A 35 20.29 -9.77 -9.90
C PHE A 35 21.35 -10.80 -10.34
N PRO A 36 22.04 -10.54 -11.49
CA PRO A 36 23.05 -11.45 -11.99
C PRO A 36 24.15 -11.67 -10.92
N ASP A 37 24.56 -12.93 -10.77
CA ASP A 37 25.64 -13.37 -9.86
C ASP A 37 25.41 -13.07 -8.36
N LYS A 38 24.16 -12.72 -7.98
CA LYS A 38 23.80 -12.52 -6.57
C LYS A 38 23.22 -13.78 -5.95
N ARG A 39 23.41 -13.88 -4.62
CA ARG A 39 22.72 -14.86 -3.79
C ARG A 39 21.34 -14.33 -3.42
N ALA A 40 20.40 -15.23 -3.18
CA ALA A 40 19.06 -14.90 -2.70
C ALA A 40 18.94 -15.18 -1.20
N LEU A 41 18.14 -14.37 -0.51
CA LEU A 41 17.67 -14.62 0.87
C LEU A 41 16.16 -14.56 0.86
N VAL A 42 15.48 -15.69 1.01
CA VAL A 42 14.01 -15.72 1.13
C VAL A 42 13.61 -15.17 2.49
N VAL A 43 12.71 -14.20 2.51
CA VAL A 43 12.12 -13.59 3.72
C VAL A 43 10.63 -13.86 3.74
N ALA A 44 10.13 -14.49 4.81
CA ALA A 44 8.73 -14.88 4.96
C ALA A 44 8.30 -14.84 6.43
N ASP A 45 7.02 -15.03 6.71
CA ASP A 45 6.53 -15.49 8.01
C ASP A 45 6.18 -16.98 7.98
N ALA A 46 5.86 -17.56 9.14
CA ALA A 46 5.56 -18.99 9.25
C ALA A 46 4.37 -19.45 8.37
N ASN A 47 3.42 -18.57 8.06
CA ASN A 47 2.28 -18.88 7.19
C ASN A 47 2.68 -18.80 5.73
N THR A 48 3.29 -17.70 5.33
CA THR A 48 3.68 -17.45 3.93
C THR A 48 4.84 -18.35 3.51
N TRP A 49 5.69 -18.78 4.45
CA TRP A 49 6.66 -19.84 4.20
C TRP A 49 6.01 -21.14 3.73
N ARG A 50 4.94 -21.58 4.44
CA ARG A 50 4.20 -22.80 4.08
C ARG A 50 3.40 -22.67 2.80
N VAL A 51 2.93 -21.43 2.48
CA VAL A 51 2.09 -21.17 1.32
C VAL A 51 2.90 -21.12 0.02
N ALA A 52 4.07 -20.48 0.06
CA ALA A 52 4.88 -20.25 -1.14
C ALA A 52 6.39 -20.15 -0.84
N GLY A 53 6.81 -19.81 0.37
CA GLY A 53 8.22 -19.54 0.69
C GLY A 53 9.13 -20.73 0.46
N ASP A 54 8.75 -21.91 0.93
CA ASP A 54 9.49 -23.17 0.74
C ASP A 54 9.59 -23.55 -0.76
N ASP A 55 8.52 -23.35 -1.53
CA ASP A 55 8.55 -23.60 -2.96
C ASP A 55 9.43 -22.60 -3.70
N VAL A 56 9.38 -21.31 -3.36
CA VAL A 56 10.28 -20.29 -3.92
C VAL A 56 11.73 -20.63 -3.62
N HIS A 57 12.05 -21.02 -2.39
CA HIS A 57 13.40 -21.45 -2.02
C HIS A 57 13.87 -22.65 -2.85
N LYS A 58 13.02 -23.67 -3.03
CA LYS A 58 13.33 -24.84 -3.87
C LYS A 58 13.48 -24.50 -5.34
N ILE A 59 12.63 -23.62 -5.88
CA ILE A 59 12.68 -23.15 -7.27
C ILE A 59 14.02 -22.43 -7.53
N LEU A 60 14.42 -21.54 -6.66
CA LEU A 60 15.71 -20.83 -6.75
C LEU A 60 16.88 -21.82 -6.69
N ALA A 61 16.87 -22.79 -5.75
CA ALA A 61 17.88 -23.83 -5.64
C ALA A 61 17.95 -24.70 -6.89
N GLY A 62 16.80 -25.17 -7.39
CA GLY A 62 16.71 -26.01 -8.59
C GLY A 62 17.21 -25.31 -9.86
N ALA A 63 17.13 -23.98 -9.90
CA ALA A 63 17.66 -23.15 -10.98
C ALA A 63 19.17 -22.78 -10.79
N GLY A 64 19.81 -23.27 -9.73
CA GLY A 64 21.22 -23.02 -9.44
C GLY A 64 21.49 -21.59 -8.88
N VAL A 65 20.48 -20.91 -8.38
CA VAL A 65 20.69 -19.64 -7.67
C VAL A 65 21.28 -19.95 -6.30
N ALA A 66 22.44 -19.38 -5.99
CA ALA A 66 23.03 -19.49 -4.67
C ALA A 66 22.13 -18.79 -3.64
N GLN A 67 21.98 -19.35 -2.46
CA GLN A 67 21.09 -18.83 -1.43
C GLN A 67 21.75 -18.86 -0.06
N ASP A 68 21.34 -17.92 0.78
CA ASP A 68 21.52 -18.01 2.21
C ASP A 68 20.34 -18.77 2.85
N GLU A 69 20.49 -19.17 4.12
CA GLU A 69 19.39 -19.76 4.87
C GLU A 69 18.19 -18.79 4.93
N PRO A 70 16.97 -19.25 4.65
CA PRO A 70 15.79 -18.39 4.68
C PRO A 70 15.57 -17.73 6.04
N TYR A 71 15.17 -16.48 6.04
CA TYR A 71 14.75 -15.81 7.25
C TYR A 71 13.21 -15.86 7.39
N VAL A 72 12.75 -16.57 8.41
CA VAL A 72 11.32 -16.77 8.64
C VAL A 72 10.92 -16.19 10.00
N PHE A 73 10.14 -15.13 10.00
CA PHE A 73 9.56 -14.59 11.22
C PHE A 73 8.64 -15.62 11.88
N THR A 74 8.85 -15.88 13.14
CA THR A 74 8.12 -16.92 13.90
C THR A 74 7.05 -16.35 14.84
N ASP A 75 7.03 -15.04 15.07
CA ASP A 75 6.03 -14.42 15.93
C ASP A 75 4.64 -14.47 15.25
N PRO A 76 3.63 -15.15 15.86
CA PRO A 76 2.28 -15.22 15.31
C PRO A 76 1.53 -13.87 15.31
N LYS A 77 2.08 -12.87 16.01
CA LYS A 77 1.56 -11.49 16.08
C LYS A 77 2.32 -10.53 15.18
N LEU A 78 3.16 -11.05 14.28
CA LEU A 78 3.95 -10.23 13.37
C LEU A 78 3.10 -9.12 12.74
N TYR A 79 3.58 -7.92 12.85
CA TYR A 79 3.01 -6.71 12.26
C TYR A 79 4.13 -5.84 11.68
N ALA A 80 3.80 -4.86 10.85
CA ALA A 80 4.79 -3.95 10.29
C ALA A 80 5.21 -2.91 11.34
N GLU A 81 6.05 -3.33 12.29
CA GLU A 81 6.56 -2.55 13.43
C GLU A 81 8.08 -2.42 13.43
N TRP A 82 8.56 -1.34 14.03
CA TRP A 82 9.97 -0.98 14.08
C TRP A 82 10.85 -2.05 14.76
N ALA A 83 10.31 -2.80 15.72
CA ALA A 83 11.04 -3.90 16.36
C ALA A 83 11.48 -4.95 15.34
N TYR A 84 10.56 -5.35 14.43
CA TYR A 84 10.86 -6.34 13.39
C TYR A 84 11.75 -5.78 12.27
N VAL A 85 11.73 -4.47 12.05
CA VAL A 85 12.72 -3.79 11.18
C VAL A 85 14.12 -4.00 11.75
N GLY A 86 14.33 -3.79 13.06
CA GLY A 86 15.61 -4.00 13.70
C GLY A 86 16.11 -5.46 13.62
N GLU A 87 15.19 -6.44 13.76
CA GLU A 87 15.54 -7.86 13.61
C GLU A 87 16.01 -8.17 12.18
N LEU A 88 15.26 -7.77 11.16
CA LEU A 88 15.59 -8.04 9.76
C LEU A 88 16.80 -7.23 9.30
N ASP A 89 16.98 -6.00 9.74
CA ASP A 89 18.18 -5.19 9.46
C ASP A 89 19.45 -5.88 9.97
N THR A 90 19.40 -6.47 11.16
CA THR A 90 20.51 -7.24 11.70
C THR A 90 20.89 -8.39 10.77
N VAL A 91 19.91 -9.19 10.35
CA VAL A 91 20.13 -10.31 9.41
C VAL A 91 20.70 -9.82 8.09
N LEU A 92 20.13 -8.75 7.52
CA LEU A 92 20.59 -8.23 6.23
C LEU A 92 21.98 -7.58 6.31
N SER A 93 22.39 -7.06 7.46
CA SER A 93 23.73 -6.49 7.64
C SER A 93 24.85 -7.54 7.61
N GLU A 94 24.54 -8.80 7.92
CA GLU A 94 25.48 -9.91 7.96
C GLU A 94 25.69 -10.62 6.62
N THR A 95 24.92 -10.24 5.58
CA THR A 95 25.00 -10.85 4.26
C THR A 95 24.94 -9.80 3.13
N ASP A 96 25.39 -10.16 1.93
CA ASP A 96 25.20 -9.41 0.69
C ASP A 96 24.08 -9.99 -0.22
N ALA A 97 23.38 -11.02 0.24
CA ALA A 97 22.30 -11.66 -0.50
C ALA A 97 21.14 -10.68 -0.75
N VAL A 98 20.47 -10.86 -1.88
CA VAL A 98 19.31 -10.07 -2.27
C VAL A 98 18.05 -10.64 -1.62
N PRO A 99 17.30 -9.85 -0.85
CA PRO A 99 16.06 -10.32 -0.26
C PRO A 99 14.98 -10.63 -1.32
N VAL A 100 14.32 -11.77 -1.14
CA VAL A 100 13.11 -12.18 -1.87
C VAL A 100 11.99 -12.29 -0.85
N ALA A 101 11.19 -11.23 -0.75
CA ALA A 101 10.03 -11.19 0.14
C ALA A 101 8.95 -12.14 -0.37
N VAL A 102 8.54 -13.11 0.42
CA VAL A 102 7.42 -14.02 0.09
C VAL A 102 6.32 -13.82 1.11
N GLY A 103 5.30 -13.03 0.74
CA GLY A 103 4.26 -12.69 1.70
C GLY A 103 3.27 -11.65 1.21
N SER A 104 2.52 -11.09 2.15
CA SER A 104 1.61 -9.97 1.93
C SER A 104 2.23 -8.66 2.44
N GLY A 105 1.40 -7.66 2.71
CA GLY A 105 1.85 -6.30 3.04
C GLY A 105 2.93 -6.23 4.13
N VAL A 106 2.78 -6.96 5.24
CA VAL A 106 3.72 -6.91 6.36
C VAL A 106 5.13 -7.35 5.92
N ILE A 107 5.23 -8.51 5.28
CA ILE A 107 6.52 -9.05 4.80
C ILE A 107 7.12 -8.15 3.72
N ASN A 108 6.26 -7.64 2.82
CA ASN A 108 6.70 -6.70 1.80
C ASN A 108 7.30 -5.43 2.42
N ASP A 109 6.60 -4.77 3.33
CA ASP A 109 7.02 -3.47 3.88
C ASP A 109 8.26 -3.59 4.76
N LEU A 110 8.34 -4.63 5.61
CA LEU A 110 9.55 -4.90 6.39
C LEU A 110 10.75 -5.15 5.47
N THR A 111 10.60 -6.02 4.45
CA THR A 111 11.70 -6.35 3.53
C THR A 111 12.09 -5.15 2.67
N LYS A 112 11.10 -4.35 2.21
CA LYS A 112 11.31 -3.14 1.43
C LYS A 112 12.19 -2.14 2.19
N LEU A 113 11.79 -1.80 3.42
CA LEU A 113 12.49 -0.83 4.25
C LEU A 113 13.90 -1.33 4.61
N CYS A 114 14.03 -2.57 5.10
CA CYS A 114 15.32 -3.13 5.49
C CYS A 114 16.27 -3.30 4.30
N SER A 115 15.75 -3.62 3.10
CA SER A 115 16.56 -3.62 1.88
C SER A 115 17.13 -2.24 1.58
N SER A 116 16.31 -1.20 1.71
CA SER A 116 16.73 0.20 1.52
C SER A 116 17.79 0.62 2.57
N HIS A 117 17.60 0.31 3.85
CA HIS A 117 18.57 0.58 4.90
C HIS A 117 19.94 -0.04 4.60
N ASN A 118 19.94 -1.22 4.01
CA ASN A 118 21.16 -1.95 3.66
C ASN A 118 21.66 -1.64 2.23
N GLY A 119 21.15 -0.59 1.59
CA GLY A 119 21.60 -0.10 0.27
C GLY A 119 21.37 -1.08 -0.88
N ARG A 120 20.35 -1.96 -0.80
CA ARG A 120 20.05 -2.96 -1.83
C ARG A 120 18.61 -2.92 -2.30
N ARG A 121 18.41 -3.46 -3.49
CA ARG A 121 17.09 -3.71 -4.06
C ARG A 121 16.61 -5.10 -3.62
N TYR A 122 15.34 -5.33 -3.74
CA TYR A 122 14.71 -6.61 -3.41
C TYR A 122 13.70 -7.03 -4.48
N MET A 123 13.21 -8.25 -4.37
CA MET A 123 12.14 -8.82 -5.17
C MET A 123 11.00 -9.27 -4.26
N VAL A 124 9.78 -9.26 -4.75
CA VAL A 124 8.62 -9.73 -3.99
C VAL A 124 7.84 -10.81 -4.74
N VAL A 125 7.37 -11.80 -3.99
CA VAL A 125 6.37 -12.79 -4.39
C VAL A 125 5.14 -12.54 -3.53
N GLY A 126 4.10 -11.98 -4.14
CA GLY A 126 2.85 -11.66 -3.46
C GLY A 126 2.01 -12.91 -3.18
N THR A 127 1.51 -13.06 -1.95
CA THR A 127 0.69 -14.21 -1.54
C THR A 127 -0.77 -13.87 -1.29
N ALA A 128 -1.18 -12.61 -1.43
CA ALA A 128 -2.56 -12.16 -1.25
C ALA A 128 -2.83 -10.87 -2.02
N ALA A 129 -4.07 -10.66 -2.47
CA ALA A 129 -4.54 -9.39 -3.02
C ALA A 129 -5.15 -8.54 -1.89
N SER A 130 -4.31 -8.01 -0.97
CA SER A 130 -4.77 -7.45 0.31
C SER A 130 -4.60 -5.93 0.45
N MET A 131 -3.81 -5.30 -0.40
CA MET A 131 -3.50 -3.86 -0.39
C MET A 131 -2.68 -3.49 -1.64
N ASP A 132 -2.54 -2.21 -1.94
CA ASP A 132 -1.83 -1.67 -3.10
C ASP A 132 -0.33 -1.41 -2.88
N GLY A 133 0.18 -1.59 -1.67
CA GLY A 133 1.55 -1.26 -1.28
C GLY A 133 2.67 -2.12 -1.89
N TYR A 134 2.38 -3.24 -2.59
CA TYR A 134 3.43 -4.06 -3.18
C TYR A 134 4.35 -3.26 -4.11
N THR A 135 3.76 -2.54 -5.03
CA THR A 135 4.46 -1.77 -6.06
C THR A 135 4.54 -0.28 -5.74
N ALA A 136 4.06 0.14 -4.58
CA ALA A 136 4.13 1.52 -4.14
C ALA A 136 5.54 1.91 -3.69
N TYR A 137 5.89 3.18 -3.89
CA TYR A 137 7.00 3.83 -3.21
C TYR A 137 6.73 3.94 -1.71
N GLY A 138 7.76 3.76 -0.88
CA GLY A 138 7.66 3.84 0.57
C GLY A 138 7.14 2.57 1.23
N ALA A 139 7.40 2.43 2.52
CA ALA A 139 6.94 1.35 3.39
C ALA A 139 6.19 1.91 4.61
N SER A 140 5.04 1.32 4.92
CA SER A 140 4.18 1.76 6.03
C SER A 140 4.48 0.96 7.29
N ILE A 141 5.25 1.55 8.21
CA ILE A 141 5.74 0.90 9.44
C ILE A 141 5.24 1.66 10.67
N THR A 142 4.84 0.93 11.69
CA THR A 142 4.53 1.50 13.01
C THR A 142 5.82 1.69 13.79
N LYS A 143 6.11 2.92 14.20
CA LYS A 143 7.25 3.27 15.04
C LYS A 143 6.77 4.12 16.21
N ASP A 144 7.16 3.76 17.41
CA ASP A 144 6.78 4.44 18.65
C ASP A 144 5.25 4.65 18.79
N GLY A 145 4.49 3.62 18.34
CA GLY A 145 3.03 3.64 18.33
C GLY A 145 2.41 4.37 17.14
N ASN A 146 3.19 5.08 16.33
CA ASN A 146 2.71 5.87 15.20
C ASN A 146 2.97 5.18 13.87
N LYS A 147 1.95 5.08 13.02
CA LYS A 147 2.11 4.58 11.66
C LYS A 147 2.68 5.68 10.78
N GLN A 148 3.83 5.39 10.18
CA GLN A 148 4.58 6.32 9.34
C GLN A 148 4.93 5.66 8.02
N THR A 149 5.01 6.45 6.96
CA THR A 149 5.55 6.01 5.68
C THR A 149 7.02 6.39 5.61
N PHE A 150 7.88 5.40 5.46
CA PHE A 150 9.33 5.57 5.30
C PHE A 150 9.68 5.53 3.82
N ASP A 151 10.43 6.52 3.36
CA ASP A 151 10.87 6.62 1.98
C ASP A 151 11.82 5.47 1.63
N CYS A 152 11.39 4.63 0.70
CA CYS A 152 12.20 3.54 0.19
C CYS A 152 11.68 3.06 -1.18
N PRO A 153 12.59 2.54 -2.04
CA PRO A 153 12.20 2.13 -3.38
C PRO A 153 11.28 0.91 -3.39
N ALA A 154 10.36 0.87 -4.33
CA ALA A 154 9.54 -0.29 -4.63
C ALA A 154 10.42 -1.50 -5.08
N PRO A 155 9.89 -2.74 -5.10
CA PRO A 155 10.65 -3.92 -5.52
C PRO A 155 11.15 -3.79 -6.95
N LEU A 156 12.35 -4.32 -7.22
CA LEU A 156 12.89 -4.33 -8.58
C LEU A 156 12.11 -5.30 -9.49
N GLY A 157 11.58 -6.38 -8.92
CA GLY A 157 10.73 -7.33 -9.59
C GLY A 157 9.64 -7.89 -8.68
N MET A 158 8.52 -8.27 -9.29
CA MET A 158 7.38 -8.87 -8.59
C MET A 158 6.82 -10.04 -9.36
N VAL A 159 6.46 -11.09 -8.62
CA VAL A 159 5.69 -12.23 -9.11
C VAL A 159 4.42 -12.37 -8.26
N LEU A 160 3.27 -12.56 -8.89
CA LEU A 160 2.02 -12.86 -8.22
C LEU A 160 1.27 -13.97 -8.97
N ASP A 161 1.01 -15.06 -8.25
CA ASP A 161 0.16 -16.14 -8.76
C ASP A 161 -1.26 -15.99 -8.17
N PRO A 162 -2.28 -15.71 -9.01
CA PRO A 162 -3.65 -15.56 -8.54
C PRO A 162 -4.22 -16.80 -7.86
N ASN A 163 -3.73 -18.01 -8.15
CA ASN A 163 -4.16 -19.22 -7.42
C ASN A 163 -3.75 -19.14 -5.95
N ILE A 164 -2.53 -18.67 -5.69
CA ILE A 164 -2.03 -18.46 -4.31
C ILE A 164 -2.83 -17.36 -3.62
N ALA A 165 -3.01 -16.23 -4.31
CA ALA A 165 -3.74 -15.09 -3.75
C ALA A 165 -5.22 -15.42 -3.48
N ALA A 166 -5.88 -16.20 -4.34
CA ALA A 166 -7.27 -16.63 -4.18
C ALA A 166 -7.45 -17.67 -3.06
N ALA A 167 -6.42 -18.47 -2.79
CA ALA A 167 -6.40 -19.42 -1.67
C ALA A 167 -6.13 -18.75 -0.30
N ALA A 168 -5.74 -17.48 -0.28
CA ALA A 168 -5.54 -16.73 0.94
C ALA A 168 -6.88 -16.55 1.71
N PRO A 169 -6.84 -16.33 3.04
CA PRO A 169 -8.06 -16.05 3.79
C PRO A 169 -8.88 -14.91 3.16
N ALA A 170 -10.18 -15.13 2.95
CA ALA A 170 -11.09 -14.20 2.26
C ALA A 170 -11.05 -12.76 2.83
N LYS A 171 -10.74 -12.62 4.13
CA LYS A 171 -10.56 -11.31 4.77
C LYS A 171 -9.43 -10.48 4.14
N LEU A 172 -8.41 -11.11 3.54
CA LEU A 172 -7.31 -10.40 2.90
C LEU A 172 -7.77 -9.81 1.56
N SER A 173 -8.46 -10.60 0.73
CA SER A 173 -9.06 -10.10 -0.51
C SER A 173 -10.15 -9.07 -0.24
N ALA A 174 -10.95 -9.22 0.84
CA ALA A 174 -11.91 -8.21 1.27
C ALA A 174 -11.24 -6.90 1.70
N SER A 175 -10.08 -6.99 2.37
CA SER A 175 -9.25 -5.81 2.70
C SER A 175 -8.73 -5.12 1.44
N GLY A 176 -8.20 -5.87 0.47
CA GLY A 176 -7.74 -5.32 -0.80
C GLY A 176 -8.88 -4.73 -1.65
N TYR A 177 -10.05 -5.37 -1.64
CA TYR A 177 -11.24 -4.83 -2.31
C TYR A 177 -11.66 -3.48 -1.71
N ALA A 178 -11.66 -3.38 -0.37
CA ALA A 178 -11.98 -2.15 0.33
C ALA A 178 -10.92 -1.06 0.10
N ASP A 179 -9.66 -1.43 -0.02
CA ASP A 179 -8.57 -0.53 -0.40
C ASP A 179 -8.71 -0.05 -1.85
N LEU A 180 -9.07 -0.95 -2.78
CA LEU A 180 -9.23 -0.57 -4.18
C LEU A 180 -10.47 0.30 -4.43
N ILE A 181 -11.61 0.05 -3.79
CA ILE A 181 -12.81 0.88 -3.97
C ILE A 181 -12.61 2.31 -3.46
N ALA A 182 -11.74 2.50 -2.49
CA ALA A 182 -11.35 3.80 -1.95
C ALA A 182 -10.74 4.72 -3.01
N LYS A 183 -10.18 4.18 -4.09
CA LYS A 183 -9.60 4.97 -5.19
C LYS A 183 -10.65 5.80 -5.93
N ILE A 184 -11.95 5.44 -5.82
CA ILE A 184 -13.04 6.23 -6.40
C ILE A 184 -13.17 7.58 -5.69
N PRO A 185 -13.45 7.66 -4.37
CA PRO A 185 -13.49 8.95 -3.68
C PRO A 185 -12.12 9.64 -3.63
N ALA A 186 -11.00 8.91 -3.57
CA ALA A 186 -9.66 9.51 -3.63
C ALA A 186 -9.43 10.26 -4.96
N GLY A 187 -9.88 9.69 -6.08
CA GLY A 187 -9.82 10.35 -7.39
C GLY A 187 -10.68 11.60 -7.43
N ALA A 188 -11.92 11.55 -6.92
CA ALA A 188 -12.79 12.72 -6.84
C ALA A 188 -12.19 13.82 -5.94
N ASP A 189 -11.58 13.45 -4.84
CA ASP A 189 -10.88 14.34 -3.92
C ASP A 189 -9.68 15.03 -4.60
N TRP A 190 -8.92 14.28 -5.41
CA TRP A 190 -7.81 14.85 -6.19
C TRP A 190 -8.28 15.79 -7.29
N MET A 191 -9.38 15.45 -8.00
CA MET A 191 -10.02 16.37 -8.95
C MET A 191 -10.47 17.68 -8.29
N LEU A 192 -11.00 17.60 -7.06
CA LEU A 192 -11.39 18.79 -6.30
C LEU A 192 -10.17 19.63 -5.93
N ALA A 193 -9.10 19.00 -5.45
CA ALA A 193 -7.85 19.67 -5.10
C ALA A 193 -7.21 20.38 -6.31
N ASP A 194 -7.23 19.75 -7.48
CA ASP A 194 -6.77 20.35 -8.74
C ASP A 194 -7.64 21.55 -9.15
N ALA A 195 -8.95 21.39 -9.08
CA ALA A 195 -9.90 22.44 -9.46
C ALA A 195 -9.79 23.71 -8.60
N VAL A 196 -9.44 23.57 -7.31
CA VAL A 196 -9.19 24.71 -6.41
C VAL A 196 -7.72 25.18 -6.42
N GLY A 197 -6.86 24.51 -7.19
CA GLY A 197 -5.46 24.89 -7.36
C GLY A 197 -4.57 24.56 -6.16
N SER A 198 -5.03 23.73 -5.23
CA SER A 198 -4.24 23.33 -4.07
C SER A 198 -3.22 22.24 -4.39
N GLU A 199 -3.54 21.32 -5.32
CA GLU A 199 -2.66 20.23 -5.72
C GLU A 199 -2.95 19.77 -7.15
N LEU A 200 -1.98 19.92 -8.05
CA LEU A 200 -2.15 19.58 -9.46
C LEU A 200 -2.29 18.07 -9.66
N MET A 201 -3.22 17.68 -10.50
CA MET A 201 -3.46 16.30 -10.88
C MET A 201 -2.48 15.85 -11.97
N ASP A 202 -1.85 14.69 -11.78
CA ASP A 202 -1.11 14.01 -12.84
C ASP A 202 -2.07 13.12 -13.63
N ASP A 203 -2.38 13.53 -14.87
CA ASP A 203 -3.35 12.85 -15.75
C ASP A 203 -3.01 11.37 -15.99
N PHE A 204 -1.72 11.05 -16.09
CA PHE A 204 -1.30 9.67 -16.30
C PHE A 204 -1.54 8.83 -15.05
N ALA A 205 -1.07 9.27 -13.90
CA ALA A 205 -1.27 8.56 -12.64
C ALA A 205 -2.76 8.41 -12.32
N PHE A 206 -3.55 9.45 -12.54
CA PHE A 206 -5.01 9.40 -12.40
C PHE A 206 -5.63 8.34 -13.32
N SER A 207 -5.32 8.36 -14.63
CA SER A 207 -5.90 7.40 -15.57
C SER A 207 -5.46 5.95 -15.28
N VAL A 208 -4.21 5.72 -14.87
CA VAL A 208 -3.71 4.40 -14.48
C VAL A 208 -4.56 3.78 -13.38
N VAL A 209 -4.94 4.58 -12.37
CA VAL A 209 -5.77 4.12 -11.26
C VAL A 209 -7.23 3.99 -11.68
N GLN A 210 -7.83 5.02 -12.28
CA GLN A 210 -9.28 5.11 -12.47
C GLN A 210 -9.82 4.24 -13.59
N ASP A 211 -9.08 4.09 -14.70
CA ASP A 211 -9.58 3.43 -15.92
C ASP A 211 -9.89 1.94 -15.78
N GLY A 212 -9.40 1.27 -14.73
CA GLY A 212 -9.62 -0.17 -14.52
C GLY A 212 -10.50 -0.51 -13.32
N LEU A 213 -10.92 0.51 -12.54
CA LEU A 213 -11.61 0.25 -11.25
C LEU A 213 -12.94 -0.47 -11.45
N LYS A 214 -13.73 -0.08 -12.45
CA LYS A 214 -15.04 -0.68 -12.68
C LYS A 214 -14.96 -2.19 -12.96
N GLU A 215 -14.01 -2.60 -13.76
CA GLU A 215 -13.78 -4.02 -14.09
C GLU A 215 -13.25 -4.79 -12.88
N ALA A 216 -12.30 -4.21 -12.15
CA ALA A 216 -11.70 -4.85 -10.97
C ALA A 216 -12.69 -4.99 -9.81
N LEU A 217 -13.67 -4.10 -9.71
CA LEU A 217 -14.66 -4.03 -8.63
C LEU A 217 -16.03 -4.62 -8.99
N CYS A 218 -16.21 -5.18 -10.19
CA CYS A 218 -17.53 -5.56 -10.69
C CYS A 218 -18.16 -6.79 -9.99
N ASP A 219 -17.37 -7.63 -9.32
CA ASP A 219 -17.84 -8.90 -8.72
C ASP A 219 -17.26 -9.13 -7.31
N PRO A 220 -17.75 -8.40 -6.28
CA PRO A 220 -17.30 -8.59 -4.91
C PRO A 220 -17.60 -9.99 -4.35
N ALA A 221 -18.68 -10.63 -4.81
CA ALA A 221 -19.03 -11.98 -4.38
C ALA A 221 -18.03 -13.02 -4.92
N GLY A 222 -17.61 -12.88 -6.18
CA GLY A 222 -16.58 -13.72 -6.77
C GLY A 222 -15.23 -13.54 -6.09
N VAL A 223 -14.84 -12.29 -5.75
CA VAL A 223 -13.63 -12.02 -4.97
C VAL A 223 -13.70 -12.70 -3.60
N HIS A 224 -14.82 -12.55 -2.88
CA HIS A 224 -15.02 -13.16 -1.57
C HIS A 224 -14.98 -14.69 -1.62
N ALA A 225 -15.52 -15.28 -2.70
CA ALA A 225 -15.52 -16.72 -2.92
C ALA A 225 -14.15 -17.29 -3.36
N GLY A 226 -13.14 -16.44 -3.55
CA GLY A 226 -11.82 -16.86 -4.02
C GLY A 226 -11.83 -17.29 -5.50
N ASN A 227 -12.69 -16.70 -6.33
CA ASN A 227 -12.63 -16.92 -7.77
C ASN A 227 -11.32 -16.37 -8.32
N VAL A 228 -10.49 -17.23 -8.87
CA VAL A 228 -9.11 -16.91 -9.31
C VAL A 228 -9.10 -15.72 -10.27
N ALA A 229 -9.96 -15.71 -11.29
CA ALA A 229 -10.00 -14.63 -12.27
C ALA A 229 -10.44 -13.28 -11.64
N LYS A 230 -11.33 -13.31 -10.62
CA LYS A 230 -11.76 -12.10 -9.92
C LYS A 230 -10.71 -11.58 -8.95
N VAL A 231 -9.98 -12.48 -8.30
CA VAL A 231 -8.84 -12.11 -7.45
C VAL A 231 -7.67 -11.59 -8.29
N GLU A 232 -7.46 -12.13 -9.50
CA GLU A 232 -6.48 -11.60 -10.46
C GLU A 232 -6.81 -10.17 -10.87
N GLN A 233 -8.07 -9.89 -11.26
CA GLN A 233 -8.54 -8.53 -11.59
C GLN A 233 -8.36 -7.55 -10.42
N LEU A 234 -8.69 -7.98 -9.20
CA LEU A 234 -8.45 -7.19 -7.98
C LEU A 234 -6.95 -6.90 -7.80
N ALA A 235 -6.11 -7.92 -7.93
CA ALA A 235 -4.66 -7.78 -7.77
C ALA A 235 -4.07 -6.82 -8.83
N GLU A 236 -4.49 -6.94 -10.09
CA GLU A 236 -4.08 -6.01 -11.15
C GLU A 236 -4.45 -4.55 -10.80
N GLY A 237 -5.67 -4.30 -10.34
CA GLY A 237 -6.09 -2.96 -9.91
C GLY A 237 -5.23 -2.40 -8.76
N LEU A 238 -4.94 -3.23 -7.76
CA LEU A 238 -4.06 -2.86 -6.64
C LEU A 238 -2.63 -2.57 -7.10
N LEU A 239 -2.08 -3.37 -8.03
CA LEU A 239 -0.75 -3.14 -8.58
C LEU A 239 -0.68 -1.86 -9.42
N LEU A 240 -1.71 -1.55 -10.19
CA LEU A 240 -1.81 -0.31 -10.97
C LEU A 240 -1.82 0.91 -10.03
N SER A 241 -2.57 0.84 -8.92
CA SER A 241 -2.54 1.87 -7.86
C SER A 241 -1.13 2.08 -7.32
N GLY A 242 -0.42 1.00 -6.99
CA GLY A 242 0.96 1.06 -6.53
C GLY A 242 1.92 1.66 -7.57
N PHE A 243 1.74 1.34 -8.85
CA PHE A 243 2.55 1.94 -9.93
C PHE A 243 2.29 3.43 -10.11
N ALA A 244 1.06 3.89 -9.94
CA ALA A 244 0.75 5.31 -9.98
C ALA A 244 1.44 6.07 -8.83
N MET A 245 1.40 5.52 -7.60
CA MET A 245 2.14 6.06 -6.46
C MET A 245 3.66 6.06 -6.69
N GLN A 246 4.19 5.01 -7.32
CA GLN A 246 5.61 4.94 -7.67
C GLN A 246 6.00 6.02 -8.70
N ALA A 247 5.17 6.25 -9.71
CA ALA A 247 5.42 7.22 -10.78
C ALA A 247 5.42 8.66 -10.27
N THR A 248 4.53 8.98 -9.32
CA THR A 248 4.42 10.33 -8.73
C THR A 248 5.28 10.51 -7.48
N GLN A 249 5.86 9.42 -6.94
CA GLN A 249 6.53 9.39 -5.63
C GLN A 249 5.67 10.00 -4.51
N SER A 250 4.37 9.77 -4.60
CA SER A 250 3.34 10.28 -3.70
C SER A 250 2.23 9.25 -3.54
N SER A 251 1.57 9.26 -2.39
CA SER A 251 0.35 8.45 -2.17
C SER A 251 -0.89 9.04 -2.82
N ARG A 252 -0.82 10.27 -3.33
CA ARG A 252 -1.97 11.05 -3.82
C ARG A 252 -2.85 10.33 -4.86
N PRO A 253 -2.30 9.60 -5.84
CA PRO A 253 -3.11 8.87 -6.81
C PRO A 253 -4.03 7.81 -6.20
N ALA A 254 -3.71 7.35 -4.99
CA ALA A 254 -4.36 6.23 -4.33
C ALA A 254 -5.01 6.57 -2.98
N SER A 255 -4.77 7.77 -2.44
CA SER A 255 -5.08 8.13 -1.05
C SER A 255 -5.63 9.55 -0.98
N GLY A 256 -6.87 9.69 -0.56
CA GLY A 256 -7.56 10.94 -0.31
C GLY A 256 -8.03 11.04 1.15
N ALA A 257 -9.13 11.75 1.38
CA ALA A 257 -9.71 11.96 2.69
C ALA A 257 -10.08 10.64 3.42
N GLU A 258 -10.47 9.60 2.68
CA GLU A 258 -10.80 8.29 3.26
C GLU A 258 -9.59 7.62 3.95
N HIS A 259 -8.40 7.86 3.47
CA HIS A 259 -7.18 7.36 4.10
C HIS A 259 -6.84 8.12 5.39
N GLN A 260 -7.19 9.41 5.50
CA GLN A 260 -6.98 10.20 6.72
C GLN A 260 -7.76 9.60 7.91
N PHE A 261 -8.98 9.08 7.68
CA PHE A 261 -9.70 8.30 8.71
C PHE A 261 -8.90 7.08 9.16
N SER A 262 -8.32 6.33 8.22
CA SER A 262 -7.50 5.17 8.55
C SER A 262 -6.25 5.56 9.35
N HIS A 263 -5.58 6.65 8.98
CA HIS A 263 -4.40 7.15 9.68
C HIS A 263 -4.72 7.58 11.11
N LEU A 264 -5.83 8.32 11.31
CA LEU A 264 -6.30 8.70 12.65
C LEU A 264 -6.55 7.46 13.51
N TRP A 265 -7.27 6.46 13.00
CA TRP A 265 -7.54 5.23 13.74
C TRP A 265 -6.28 4.37 13.99
N ASP A 266 -5.26 4.48 13.17
CA ASP A 266 -3.96 3.86 13.45
C ASP A 266 -3.27 4.55 14.64
N MET A 267 -3.31 5.88 14.71
CA MET A 267 -2.77 6.65 15.84
C MET A 267 -3.54 6.38 17.14
N GLU A 268 -4.85 6.17 17.06
CA GLU A 268 -5.70 5.78 18.20
C GLU A 268 -5.58 4.29 18.58
N HIS A 269 -4.72 3.52 17.87
CA HIS A 269 -4.55 2.08 18.09
C HIS A 269 -5.85 1.29 18.04
N LEU A 270 -6.74 1.62 17.08
CA LEU A 270 -8.05 1.02 16.93
C LEU A 270 -7.98 -0.51 16.90
N LYS A 271 -8.73 -1.14 17.79
CA LYS A 271 -8.88 -2.60 17.86
C LYS A 271 -10.34 -2.99 17.71
N TYR A 272 -10.58 -4.06 16.99
CA TYR A 272 -11.88 -4.72 16.93
C TYR A 272 -11.75 -6.15 17.48
N ASN A 273 -12.56 -6.49 18.49
CA ASN A 273 -12.48 -7.77 19.21
C ASN A 273 -11.04 -8.10 19.69
N GLY A 274 -10.31 -7.10 20.16
CA GLY A 274 -8.95 -7.24 20.70
C GLY A 274 -7.83 -7.39 19.66
N ALA A 275 -8.15 -7.40 18.37
CA ALA A 275 -7.18 -7.47 17.27
C ALA A 275 -7.09 -6.14 16.52
N SER A 276 -5.91 -5.83 15.97
CA SER A 276 -5.73 -4.69 15.07
C SER A 276 -6.57 -4.85 13.81
N VAL A 277 -7.20 -3.77 13.37
CA VAL A 277 -8.01 -3.75 12.14
C VAL A 277 -7.08 -3.58 10.93
N SER A 278 -7.31 -4.34 9.84
CA SER A 278 -6.51 -4.21 8.63
C SER A 278 -6.66 -2.83 8.00
N HIS A 279 -5.63 -2.40 7.27
CA HIS A 279 -5.61 -1.13 6.55
C HIS A 279 -6.86 -0.95 5.67
N GLY A 280 -7.11 -1.88 4.75
CA GLY A 280 -8.23 -1.76 3.83
C GLY A 280 -9.60 -1.72 4.53
N PHE A 281 -9.81 -2.40 5.66
CA PHE A 281 -11.07 -2.27 6.38
C PHE A 281 -11.27 -0.89 7.00
N LYS A 282 -10.22 -0.25 7.52
CA LYS A 282 -10.29 1.13 8.00
C LYS A 282 -10.56 2.09 6.86
N VAL A 283 -9.80 1.97 5.77
CA VAL A 283 -9.99 2.76 4.55
C VAL A 283 -11.39 2.58 3.99
N GLY A 284 -11.92 1.34 3.97
CA GLY A 284 -13.28 1.06 3.51
C GLY A 284 -14.37 1.79 4.30
N ILE A 285 -14.22 1.92 5.62
CA ILE A 285 -15.14 2.75 6.43
C ILE A 285 -14.94 4.24 6.13
N GLY A 286 -13.70 4.71 6.00
CA GLY A 286 -13.38 6.07 5.55
C GLY A 286 -13.99 6.39 4.19
N THR A 287 -13.99 5.42 3.26
CA THR A 287 -14.63 5.53 1.95
C THR A 287 -16.13 5.87 2.05
N LEU A 288 -16.86 5.23 2.96
CA LEU A 288 -18.28 5.55 3.17
C LEU A 288 -18.47 7.00 3.63
N ALA A 289 -17.64 7.47 4.56
CA ALA A 289 -17.70 8.84 5.04
C ALA A 289 -17.34 9.85 3.93
N SER A 290 -16.23 9.62 3.20
CA SER A 290 -15.79 10.50 2.11
C SER A 290 -16.82 10.55 0.98
N THR A 291 -17.43 9.40 0.63
CA THR A 291 -18.50 9.36 -0.36
C THR A 291 -19.69 10.20 0.07
N ALA A 292 -20.12 10.13 1.34
CA ALA A 292 -21.22 10.95 1.84
C ALA A 292 -20.90 12.45 1.79
N PHE A 293 -19.66 12.87 2.05
CA PHE A 293 -19.24 14.26 1.89
C PHE A 293 -19.25 14.70 0.42
N LEU A 294 -18.80 13.85 -0.50
CA LEU A 294 -18.83 14.15 -1.93
C LEU A 294 -20.26 14.23 -2.46
N GLU A 295 -21.17 13.35 -2.04
CA GLU A 295 -22.61 13.44 -2.37
C GLU A 295 -23.21 14.76 -1.88
N MET A 296 -22.94 15.14 -0.64
CA MET A 296 -23.40 16.43 -0.09
C MET A 296 -22.84 17.63 -0.88
N LEU A 297 -21.58 17.56 -1.30
CA LEU A 297 -20.96 18.60 -2.12
C LEU A 297 -21.66 18.72 -3.49
N LEU A 298 -21.92 17.59 -4.15
CA LEU A 298 -22.59 17.54 -5.46
C LEU A 298 -24.06 18.02 -5.42
N GLU A 299 -24.73 17.84 -4.28
CA GLU A 299 -26.11 18.31 -4.05
C GLU A 299 -26.16 19.79 -3.63
N THR A 300 -25.04 20.39 -3.26
CA THR A 300 -24.98 21.79 -2.83
C THR A 300 -24.84 22.71 -4.05
N PRO A 301 -25.75 23.71 -4.24
CA PRO A 301 -25.66 24.66 -5.34
C PRO A 301 -24.53 25.68 -5.04
N VAL A 302 -23.27 25.26 -5.32
CA VAL A 302 -22.07 26.03 -4.95
C VAL A 302 -22.05 27.44 -5.59
N GLU A 303 -22.68 27.61 -6.73
CA GLU A 303 -22.83 28.90 -7.39
C GLU A 303 -23.79 29.87 -6.65
N GLU A 304 -24.63 29.36 -5.74
CA GLU A 304 -25.54 30.13 -4.90
C GLU A 304 -24.98 30.46 -3.51
N LEU A 305 -23.77 29.98 -3.20
CA LEU A 305 -23.14 30.18 -1.89
C LEU A 305 -22.80 31.67 -1.68
N ASP A 306 -23.20 32.20 -0.53
CA ASP A 306 -22.75 33.49 -0.03
C ASP A 306 -21.33 33.38 0.49
N VAL A 307 -20.34 33.68 -0.36
CA VAL A 307 -18.93 33.57 -0.07
C VAL A 307 -18.52 34.39 1.15
N GLU A 308 -19.03 35.62 1.28
CA GLU A 308 -18.71 36.51 2.42
C GLU A 308 -19.21 35.90 3.73
N LYS A 309 -20.42 35.35 3.74
CA LYS A 309 -20.97 34.65 4.89
C LYS A 309 -20.19 33.37 5.23
N CYS A 310 -19.80 32.60 4.21
CA CYS A 310 -18.98 31.40 4.41
C CYS A 310 -17.63 31.75 5.03
N VAL A 311 -16.92 32.75 4.50
CA VAL A 311 -15.63 33.21 5.03
C VAL A 311 -15.78 33.77 6.45
N ALA A 312 -16.85 34.54 6.72
CA ALA A 312 -17.12 35.07 8.06
C ALA A 312 -17.43 33.97 9.10
N ALA A 313 -17.85 32.78 8.65
CA ALA A 313 -18.13 31.64 9.50
C ALA A 313 -16.88 30.78 9.78
N TRP A 314 -15.75 31.04 9.11
CA TRP A 314 -14.52 30.28 9.36
C TRP A 314 -13.98 30.62 10.76
N LYS A 315 -13.44 29.59 11.40
CA LYS A 315 -12.79 29.75 12.68
C LYS A 315 -11.57 30.64 12.56
N SER A 316 -11.30 31.44 13.61
CA SER A 316 -10.03 32.14 13.72
C SER A 316 -8.88 31.14 13.84
N TRP A 317 -7.66 31.63 13.60
CA TRP A 317 -6.48 30.78 13.79
C TRP A 317 -6.36 30.29 15.25
N GLU A 318 -6.65 31.14 16.21
CA GLU A 318 -6.63 30.79 17.63
C GLU A 318 -7.63 29.68 17.97
N GLU A 319 -8.84 29.72 17.39
CA GLU A 319 -9.84 28.65 17.57
C GLU A 319 -9.40 27.37 16.89
N THR A 320 -8.82 27.45 15.70
CA THR A 320 -8.29 26.30 14.95
C THR A 320 -7.13 25.65 15.70
N GLU A 321 -6.16 26.42 16.20
CA GLU A 321 -5.07 25.93 17.03
C GLU A 321 -5.59 25.25 18.31
N ALA A 322 -6.57 25.86 18.98
CA ALA A 322 -7.18 25.27 20.17
C ALA A 322 -7.86 23.92 19.87
N ASP A 323 -8.53 23.80 18.73
CA ASP A 323 -9.13 22.53 18.30
C ASP A 323 -8.08 21.47 17.99
N ILE A 324 -6.99 21.82 17.28
CA ILE A 324 -5.88 20.90 17.00
C ILE A 324 -5.30 20.37 18.32
N ARG A 325 -5.02 21.26 19.26
CA ARG A 325 -4.49 20.87 20.59
C ARG A 325 -5.46 19.96 21.36
N ARG A 326 -6.75 20.25 21.29
CA ARG A 326 -7.78 19.44 21.93
C ARG A 326 -7.93 18.05 21.28
N ILE A 327 -7.93 17.98 19.94
CA ILE A 327 -8.08 16.74 19.17
C ILE A 327 -6.93 15.78 19.45
N PHE A 328 -5.72 16.31 19.55
CA PHE A 328 -4.51 15.51 19.79
C PHE A 328 -4.08 15.47 21.26
N ASP A 329 -4.96 15.75 22.22
CA ASP A 329 -4.70 15.72 23.67
C ASP A 329 -3.41 16.46 24.07
N ASN A 330 -3.06 17.53 23.37
CA ASN A 330 -1.83 18.30 23.50
C ASN A 330 -0.53 17.50 23.28
N ASP A 331 -0.59 16.35 22.59
CA ASP A 331 0.64 15.66 22.19
C ASP A 331 1.53 16.57 21.33
N PRO A 332 2.79 16.83 21.75
CA PRO A 332 3.62 17.85 21.11
C PRO A 332 3.93 17.57 19.65
N GLU A 333 4.12 16.29 19.30
CA GLU A 333 4.48 15.86 17.93
C GLU A 333 3.28 16.00 16.98
N PHE A 334 2.12 15.48 17.39
CA PHE A 334 0.89 15.56 16.58
C PHE A 334 0.39 17.01 16.46
N VAL A 335 0.45 17.78 17.54
CA VAL A 335 0.07 19.20 17.50
C VAL A 335 0.98 19.97 16.54
N ALA A 336 2.31 19.79 16.63
CA ALA A 336 3.24 20.48 15.74
C ALA A 336 2.96 20.16 14.26
N ARG A 337 2.71 18.89 13.95
CA ARG A 337 2.37 18.45 12.61
C ARG A 337 1.04 19.01 12.14
N GLY A 338 -0.01 18.90 12.95
CA GLY A 338 -1.34 19.44 12.64
C GLY A 338 -1.33 20.95 12.39
N LEU A 339 -0.54 21.70 13.15
CA LEU A 339 -0.39 23.15 12.95
C LEU A 339 0.30 23.47 11.61
N VAL A 340 1.36 22.74 11.24
CA VAL A 340 2.08 22.95 9.97
C VAL A 340 1.19 22.62 8.78
N GLU A 341 0.52 21.49 8.81
CA GLU A 341 -0.36 21.05 7.73
C GLU A 341 -1.55 21.99 7.54
N THR A 342 -2.15 22.46 8.64
CA THR A 342 -3.28 23.41 8.57
C THR A 342 -2.86 24.79 8.07
N LEU A 343 -1.69 25.29 8.47
CA LEU A 343 -1.17 26.58 7.99
C LEU A 343 -0.92 26.58 6.48
N SER A 344 -0.63 25.46 5.88
CA SER A 344 -0.42 25.36 4.43
C SER A 344 -1.72 25.51 3.62
N LEU A 345 -2.89 25.45 4.27
CA LEU A 345 -4.22 25.55 3.66
C LEU A 345 -4.88 26.93 3.81
N ILE A 346 -4.27 27.84 4.57
CA ILE A 346 -4.74 29.22 4.81
C ILE A 346 -3.91 30.20 3.98
#